data_dca71728c8e8d223b33521fd8495d86a
#
_entry.id   dca71728c8e8d223b33521fd8495d86a
#
_cell.length_a   1.000
_cell.length_b   1.000
_cell.length_c   1.000
_cell.angle_alpha   90.00
_cell.angle_beta   90.00
_cell.angle_gamma   90.00
#
_symmetry.space_group_name_H-M   'P 1'
#
loop_
_entity.id
_entity.type
_entity.pdbx_description
1 polymer ?
#
loop_
_entity_poly.entity_id
_entity_poly.type
_entity_poly.pdbx_seq_one_letter_code
_entity_poly.pdbx_strand_id
1 'polypeptide(L)'
;MNKAKENINVPIIKGRSYWADSLRQLRKHKFAMYSLGIIVVYILVVTFIYLASWTKTDVSFLDWNQTVGKEYEKPNKQNILGTDFLGRSVLRKTIYGARVSLTVAFWASIISILIGVPLGAAAGYFRGFIDDIVVWIYTTLSSIPYILLILAFALVLRGKTLNLNWSGLGTISLSGISTVYLAIGLTSWVDICRLIRAEVMKHKQREYILAALSYGCSSSRIIFRHLIPNVFHLIIISFSLRFVGFIQAEVILSFLGLGEKNSPSWGAMIDAARLDLPKGYWWEMTAATAAIFLISLALNIFGDALRDSLDPKLKVQ
;
A
#
# COMPACT_ATOMS: atom_id res chain seq x y z
N MET A 1 -69.73 -2.09 -15.72
CA MET A 1 -68.36 -1.59 -15.99
C MET A 1 -67.50 -1.86 -14.75
N ASN A 2 -66.83 -3.02 -14.72
CA ASN A 2 -65.97 -3.42 -13.62
C ASN A 2 -64.54 -3.23 -14.08
N LYS A 3 -63.83 -2.19 -13.60
CA LYS A 3 -62.40 -2.01 -13.80
C LYS A 3 -61.68 -2.91 -12.81
N ALA A 4 -61.05 -3.97 -13.33
CA ALA A 4 -60.13 -4.78 -12.58
C ALA A 4 -58.98 -3.93 -12.06
N LYS A 5 -58.83 -3.84 -10.74
CA LYS A 5 -57.64 -3.31 -10.09
C LYS A 5 -56.52 -4.35 -10.27
N GLU A 6 -55.65 -4.13 -11.26
CA GLU A 6 -54.41 -4.86 -11.39
C GLU A 6 -53.52 -4.54 -10.17
N ASN A 7 -53.42 -5.49 -9.26
CA ASN A 7 -52.47 -5.43 -8.15
C ASN A 7 -51.07 -5.59 -8.72
N ILE A 8 -50.40 -4.48 -9.02
CA ILE A 8 -48.98 -4.45 -9.34
C ILE A 8 -48.24 -4.82 -8.04
N ASN A 9 -47.93 -6.09 -7.88
CA ASN A 9 -47.03 -6.57 -6.85
C ASN A 9 -45.61 -6.09 -7.19
N VAL A 10 -45.27 -4.85 -6.81
CA VAL A 10 -43.92 -4.37 -6.86
C VAL A 10 -43.13 -5.11 -5.80
N PRO A 11 -42.17 -5.96 -6.18
CA PRO A 11 -41.35 -6.66 -5.19
C PRO A 11 -40.64 -5.61 -4.35
N ILE A 12 -40.87 -5.61 -3.04
CA ILE A 12 -40.19 -4.77 -2.08
C ILE A 12 -38.71 -5.23 -2.13
N ILE A 13 -37.89 -4.54 -2.91
CA ILE A 13 -36.45 -4.72 -2.94
C ILE A 13 -35.94 -4.26 -1.58
N LYS A 14 -35.76 -5.20 -0.63
CA LYS A 14 -35.05 -4.91 0.62
C LYS A 14 -33.74 -4.27 0.31
N GLY A 15 -33.58 -2.99 0.63
CA GLY A 15 -32.35 -2.23 0.45
C GLY A 15 -31.20 -2.95 1.15
N ARG A 16 -30.36 -3.62 0.38
CA ARG A 16 -29.14 -4.27 0.89
C ARG A 16 -28.05 -3.23 0.99
N SER A 17 -27.23 -3.32 2.04
CA SER A 17 -26.06 -2.46 2.18
C SER A 17 -25.09 -2.71 1.03
N TYR A 18 -24.66 -1.64 0.36
CA TYR A 18 -23.66 -1.65 -0.72
C TYR A 18 -22.43 -2.50 -0.36
N TRP A 19 -21.91 -2.37 0.85
CA TRP A 19 -20.76 -3.11 1.37
C TRP A 19 -21.03 -4.61 1.52
N ALA A 20 -22.23 -5.00 1.95
CA ALA A 20 -22.59 -6.41 2.09
C ALA A 20 -22.66 -7.12 0.74
N ASP A 21 -23.18 -6.46 -0.28
CA ASP A 21 -23.24 -7.01 -1.64
C ASP A 21 -21.86 -7.11 -2.27
N SER A 22 -20.99 -6.09 -2.09
CA SER A 22 -19.61 -6.11 -2.57
C SER A 22 -18.81 -7.24 -1.91
N LEU A 23 -18.94 -7.42 -0.60
CA LEU A 23 -18.27 -8.52 0.12
C LEU A 23 -18.78 -9.90 -0.36
N ARG A 24 -20.07 -10.04 -0.65
CA ARG A 24 -20.64 -11.28 -1.17
C ARG A 24 -20.09 -11.59 -2.57
N GLN A 25 -19.97 -10.59 -3.43
CA GLN A 25 -19.40 -10.72 -4.76
C GLN A 25 -17.93 -11.13 -4.70
N LEU A 26 -17.14 -10.47 -3.84
CA LEU A 26 -15.73 -10.79 -3.62
C LEU A 26 -15.56 -12.26 -3.17
N ARG A 27 -16.41 -12.73 -2.23
CA ARG A 27 -16.38 -14.12 -1.73
C ARG A 27 -16.68 -15.18 -2.81
N LYS A 28 -17.38 -14.83 -3.88
CA LYS A 28 -17.65 -15.74 -5.00
C LYS A 28 -16.42 -15.95 -5.89
N HIS A 29 -15.47 -15.02 -5.90
CA HIS A 29 -14.23 -15.12 -6.65
C HIS A 29 -13.21 -16.00 -5.93
N LYS A 30 -13.10 -17.26 -6.32
CA LYS A 30 -12.19 -18.24 -5.68
C LYS A 30 -10.74 -17.77 -5.67
N PHE A 31 -10.23 -17.26 -6.80
CA PHE A 31 -8.85 -16.73 -6.87
C PHE A 31 -8.60 -15.55 -5.93
N ALA A 32 -9.58 -14.66 -5.77
CA ALA A 32 -9.48 -13.57 -4.81
C ALA A 32 -9.42 -14.06 -3.35
N MET A 33 -10.17 -15.12 -3.02
CA MET A 33 -10.12 -15.72 -1.69
C MET A 33 -8.78 -16.42 -1.41
N TYR A 34 -8.20 -17.14 -2.38
CA TYR A 34 -6.84 -17.69 -2.24
C TYR A 34 -5.80 -16.59 -2.08
N SER A 35 -5.89 -15.53 -2.88
CA SER A 35 -5.00 -14.38 -2.79
C SER A 35 -5.13 -13.67 -1.43
N LEU A 36 -6.34 -13.50 -0.92
CA LEU A 36 -6.58 -12.98 0.43
C LEU A 36 -5.92 -13.86 1.49
N GLY A 37 -6.00 -15.19 1.35
CA GLY A 37 -5.32 -16.13 2.25
C GLY A 37 -3.81 -15.91 2.29
N ILE A 38 -3.17 -15.75 1.12
CA ILE A 38 -1.73 -15.43 1.01
C ILE A 38 -1.42 -14.09 1.70
N ILE A 39 -2.19 -13.04 1.42
CA ILE A 39 -2.00 -11.72 2.04
C ILE A 39 -2.12 -11.81 3.56
N VAL A 40 -3.12 -12.53 4.07
CA VAL A 40 -3.32 -12.72 5.52
C VAL A 40 -2.12 -13.45 6.14
N VAL A 41 -1.57 -14.48 5.48
CA VAL A 41 -0.36 -15.18 5.95
C VAL A 41 0.81 -14.21 6.08
N TYR A 42 1.06 -13.35 5.07
CA TYR A 42 2.12 -12.35 5.14
C TYR A 42 1.89 -11.34 6.28
N ILE A 43 0.66 -10.87 6.47
CA ILE A 43 0.30 -9.96 7.57
C ILE A 43 0.53 -10.63 8.93
N LEU A 44 0.13 -11.89 9.09
CA LEU A 44 0.34 -12.65 10.33
C LEU A 44 1.82 -12.85 10.62
N VAL A 45 2.64 -13.18 9.61
CA VAL A 45 4.09 -13.30 9.75
C VAL A 45 4.71 -11.98 10.21
N VAL A 46 4.37 -10.87 9.56
CA VAL A 46 4.90 -9.55 9.94
C VAL A 46 4.45 -9.15 11.34
N THR A 47 3.18 -9.34 11.67
CA THR A 47 2.64 -9.05 13.00
C THR A 47 3.32 -9.90 14.07
N PHE A 48 3.55 -11.19 13.81
CA PHE A 48 4.26 -12.07 14.71
C PHE A 48 5.70 -11.61 14.96
N ILE A 49 6.44 -11.20 13.90
CA ILE A 49 7.79 -10.67 14.04
C ILE A 49 7.79 -9.39 14.90
N TYR A 50 6.81 -8.50 14.73
CA TYR A 50 6.68 -7.30 15.56
C TYR A 50 6.40 -7.62 17.02
N LEU A 51 5.45 -8.52 17.29
CA LEU A 51 5.11 -8.93 18.64
C LEU A 51 6.30 -9.62 19.33
N ALA A 52 6.98 -10.52 18.65
CA ALA A 52 8.18 -11.19 19.14
C ALA A 52 9.29 -10.20 19.49
N SER A 53 9.51 -9.20 18.64
CA SER A 53 10.50 -8.15 18.90
C SER A 53 10.13 -7.25 20.09
N TRP A 54 8.83 -7.01 20.32
CA TRP A 54 8.34 -6.17 21.43
C TRP A 54 8.41 -6.92 22.78
N THR A 55 8.01 -8.17 22.79
CA THR A 55 8.00 -8.99 24.02
C THR A 55 9.38 -9.49 24.44
N LYS A 56 10.45 -9.17 23.65
CA LYS A 56 11.81 -9.71 23.82
C LYS A 56 11.82 -11.23 23.98
N THR A 57 10.83 -11.89 23.44
CA THR A 57 10.74 -13.35 23.46
C THR A 57 11.90 -13.88 22.64
N ASP A 58 12.67 -14.78 23.23
CA ASP A 58 13.85 -15.38 22.62
C ASP A 58 13.41 -16.34 21.50
N VAL A 59 13.10 -15.77 20.34
CA VAL A 59 12.67 -16.51 19.15
C VAL A 59 13.92 -16.81 18.32
N SER A 60 14.80 -17.64 18.85
CA SER A 60 16.02 -18.09 18.17
C SER A 60 15.75 -18.66 16.76
N PHE A 61 14.55 -19.19 16.54
CA PHE A 61 14.07 -19.64 15.23
C PHE A 61 13.96 -18.49 14.19
N LEU A 62 13.70 -17.24 14.62
CA LEU A 62 13.56 -16.07 13.74
C LEU A 62 14.80 -15.19 13.72
N ASP A 63 15.85 -15.55 14.45
CA ASP A 63 17.10 -14.79 14.39
C ASP A 63 17.75 -14.99 13.01
N TRP A 64 17.50 -14.01 12.16
CA TRP A 64 18.02 -13.97 10.80
C TRP A 64 19.54 -13.81 10.75
N ASN A 65 20.16 -13.27 11.84
CA ASN A 65 21.59 -12.98 11.91
C ASN A 65 22.42 -14.16 12.43
N GLN A 66 21.76 -15.21 12.93
CA GLN A 66 22.45 -16.39 13.45
C GLN A 66 23.06 -17.20 12.29
N THR A 67 24.35 -17.51 12.40
CA THR A 67 25.05 -18.47 11.53
C THR A 67 24.53 -19.87 11.84
N VAL A 68 23.98 -20.56 10.83
CA VAL A 68 23.35 -21.88 10.97
C VAL A 68 24.05 -22.97 10.17
N GLY A 69 24.96 -22.60 9.28
CA GLY A 69 25.68 -23.52 8.40
C GLY A 69 26.97 -22.93 7.86
N LYS A 70 27.56 -23.61 6.88
CA LYS A 70 28.73 -23.10 6.14
C LYS A 70 28.32 -21.96 5.21
N GLU A 71 29.29 -21.16 4.79
CA GLU A 71 29.12 -20.15 3.76
C GLU A 71 28.63 -20.79 2.45
N TYR A 72 27.63 -20.19 1.83
CA TYR A 72 27.05 -20.62 0.54
C TYR A 72 26.66 -22.11 0.49
N GLU A 73 26.18 -22.65 1.61
CA GLU A 73 25.67 -24.02 1.63
C GLU A 73 24.41 -24.15 0.78
N LYS A 74 24.41 -25.13 -0.14
CA LYS A 74 23.28 -25.38 -1.02
C LYS A 74 22.01 -25.75 -0.24
N PRO A 75 20.81 -25.50 -0.79
CA PRO A 75 19.57 -25.97 -0.21
C PRO A 75 19.63 -27.45 0.17
N ASN A 76 19.35 -27.74 1.45
CA ASN A 76 19.36 -29.09 2.02
C ASN A 76 18.23 -29.25 3.04
N LYS A 77 18.09 -30.44 3.65
CA LYS A 77 17.00 -30.71 4.63
C LYS A 77 17.08 -29.86 5.90
N GLN A 78 18.27 -29.41 6.29
CA GLN A 78 18.46 -28.54 7.46
C GLN A 78 18.26 -27.07 7.11
N ASN A 79 18.79 -26.67 5.95
CA ASN A 79 18.68 -25.30 5.39
C ASN A 79 17.91 -25.35 4.07
N ILE A 80 16.56 -25.28 4.12
CA ILE A 80 15.65 -25.50 2.99
C ILE A 80 15.97 -24.59 1.80
N LEU A 81 16.35 -23.32 2.03
CA LEU A 81 16.74 -22.35 1.01
C LEU A 81 18.26 -22.06 1.03
N GLY A 82 19.06 -22.93 1.67
CA GLY A 82 20.49 -22.75 1.78
C GLY A 82 20.91 -21.61 2.70
N THR A 83 22.20 -21.24 2.63
CA THR A 83 22.81 -20.18 3.43
C THR A 83 23.42 -19.09 2.55
N ASP A 84 23.59 -17.89 3.13
CA ASP A 84 24.27 -16.76 2.51
C ASP A 84 25.79 -16.80 2.71
N PHE A 85 26.50 -15.73 2.31
CA PHE A 85 27.95 -15.58 2.44
C PHE A 85 28.47 -15.57 3.89
N LEU A 86 27.59 -15.39 4.89
CA LEU A 86 27.92 -15.48 6.33
C LEU A 86 27.41 -16.78 6.99
N GLY A 87 26.93 -17.74 6.20
CA GLY A 87 26.34 -18.97 6.73
C GLY A 87 24.97 -18.78 7.41
N ARG A 88 24.28 -17.64 7.17
CA ARG A 88 22.95 -17.35 7.72
C ARG A 88 21.86 -17.98 6.87
N SER A 89 20.77 -18.40 7.49
CA SER A 89 19.64 -19.00 6.77
C SER A 89 18.94 -18.03 5.83
N VAL A 90 18.93 -18.34 4.54
CA VAL A 90 18.21 -17.56 3.51
C VAL A 90 16.70 -17.57 3.77
N LEU A 91 16.12 -18.69 4.27
CA LEU A 91 14.70 -18.76 4.62
C LEU A 91 14.34 -17.75 5.72
N ARG A 92 15.12 -17.71 6.80
CA ARG A 92 14.89 -16.77 7.91
C ARG A 92 15.01 -15.32 7.44
N LYS A 93 16.01 -15.01 6.62
CA LYS A 93 16.18 -13.69 6.01
C LYS A 93 14.98 -13.30 5.14
N THR A 94 14.47 -14.24 4.33
CA THR A 94 13.31 -13.99 3.45
C THR A 94 12.04 -13.70 4.26
N ILE A 95 11.79 -14.48 5.32
CA ILE A 95 10.64 -14.27 6.21
C ILE A 95 10.77 -12.93 6.95
N TYR A 96 11.94 -12.64 7.49
CA TYR A 96 12.18 -11.40 8.23
C TYR A 96 12.15 -10.18 7.30
N GLY A 97 12.63 -10.33 6.06
CA GLY A 97 12.61 -9.29 5.04
C GLY A 97 11.20 -8.81 4.67
N ALA A 98 10.19 -9.68 4.79
CA ALA A 98 8.80 -9.30 4.63
C ALA A 98 8.39 -8.14 5.56
N ARG A 99 8.91 -8.12 6.81
CA ARG A 99 8.65 -7.07 7.78
C ARG A 99 9.04 -5.69 7.23
N VAL A 100 10.24 -5.55 6.66
CA VAL A 100 10.73 -4.27 6.16
C VAL A 100 9.94 -3.83 4.94
N SER A 101 9.88 -4.68 3.90
CA SER A 101 9.23 -4.33 2.64
C SER A 101 7.74 -4.03 2.78
N LEU A 102 6.98 -4.82 3.57
CA LEU A 102 5.56 -4.59 3.79
C LEU A 102 5.28 -3.38 4.70
N THR A 103 6.13 -3.14 5.71
CA THR A 103 5.99 -1.96 6.57
C THR A 103 6.21 -0.67 5.77
N VAL A 104 7.24 -0.65 4.91
CA VAL A 104 7.50 0.50 4.04
C VAL A 104 6.30 0.75 3.11
N ALA A 105 5.82 -0.28 2.43
CA ALA A 105 4.67 -0.16 1.53
C ALA A 105 3.41 0.33 2.25
N PHE A 106 3.16 -0.17 3.47
CA PHE A 106 2.00 0.25 4.27
C PHE A 106 2.06 1.73 4.65
N TRP A 107 3.16 2.17 5.26
CA TRP A 107 3.28 3.57 5.70
C TRP A 107 3.37 4.54 4.53
N ALA A 108 4.06 4.18 3.44
CA ALA A 108 4.08 4.97 2.22
C ALA A 108 2.66 5.14 1.63
N SER A 109 1.84 4.08 1.63
CA SER A 109 0.46 4.14 1.19
C SER A 109 -0.38 5.09 2.05
N ILE A 110 -0.27 4.99 3.37
CA ILE A 110 -0.99 5.86 4.31
C ILE A 110 -0.60 7.33 4.09
N ILE A 111 0.69 7.63 4.01
CA ILE A 111 1.17 9.01 3.80
C ILE A 111 0.67 9.56 2.46
N SER A 112 0.76 8.76 1.40
CA SER A 112 0.27 9.14 0.06
C SER A 112 -1.23 9.47 0.07
N ILE A 113 -2.04 8.67 0.79
CA ILE A 113 -3.48 8.90 0.95
C ILE A 113 -3.75 10.15 1.79
N LEU A 114 -3.07 10.30 2.92
CA LEU A 114 -3.26 11.45 3.82
C LEU A 114 -2.94 12.79 3.16
N ILE A 115 -2.05 12.80 2.18
CA ILE A 115 -1.72 14.01 1.41
C ILE A 115 -2.64 14.13 0.19
N GLY A 116 -2.75 13.06 -0.61
CA GLY A 116 -3.40 13.11 -1.91
C GLY A 116 -4.92 13.26 -1.83
N VAL A 117 -5.58 12.63 -0.86
CA VAL A 117 -7.06 12.71 -0.74
C VAL A 117 -7.52 14.10 -0.32
N PRO A 118 -6.99 14.74 0.73
CA PRO A 118 -7.40 16.10 1.08
C PRO A 118 -7.09 17.13 0.00
N LEU A 119 -5.90 17.07 -0.61
CA LEU A 119 -5.51 18.00 -1.68
C LEU A 119 -6.37 17.80 -2.92
N GLY A 120 -6.63 16.55 -3.33
CA GLY A 120 -7.51 16.25 -4.47
C GLY A 120 -8.96 16.67 -4.20
N ALA A 121 -9.46 16.42 -2.99
CA ALA A 121 -10.81 16.84 -2.61
C ALA A 121 -10.96 18.38 -2.57
N ALA A 122 -9.98 19.08 -2.02
CA ALA A 122 -9.98 20.55 -1.98
C ALA A 122 -9.91 21.14 -3.40
N ALA A 123 -8.99 20.67 -4.24
CA ALA A 123 -8.85 21.12 -5.62
C ALA A 123 -10.13 20.89 -6.42
N GLY A 124 -10.70 19.66 -6.34
CA GLY A 124 -11.94 19.31 -7.05
C GLY A 124 -13.17 20.09 -6.58
N TYR A 125 -13.24 20.40 -5.27
CA TYR A 125 -14.37 21.12 -4.70
C TYR A 125 -14.31 22.64 -4.92
N PHE A 126 -13.19 23.29 -4.53
CA PHE A 126 -13.11 24.76 -4.56
C PHE A 126 -12.91 25.29 -5.98
N ARG A 127 -12.15 24.56 -6.83
CA ARG A 127 -11.73 25.05 -8.16
C ARG A 127 -10.95 26.38 -8.11
N GLY A 128 -10.69 27.00 -9.28
CA GLY A 128 -9.96 28.27 -9.36
C GLY A 128 -8.56 28.19 -8.72
N PHE A 129 -8.16 29.20 -7.98
CA PHE A 129 -6.80 29.34 -7.45
C PHE A 129 -6.26 28.14 -6.65
N ILE A 130 -7.11 27.49 -5.83
CA ILE A 130 -6.71 26.29 -5.09
C ILE A 130 -6.42 25.14 -6.05
N ASP A 131 -7.27 24.97 -7.04
CA ASP A 131 -7.10 23.96 -8.08
C ASP A 131 -5.83 24.21 -8.88
N ASP A 132 -5.62 25.44 -9.33
CA ASP A 132 -4.45 25.84 -10.13
C ASP A 132 -3.14 25.59 -9.40
N ILE A 133 -3.06 25.90 -8.09
CA ILE A 133 -1.87 25.61 -7.25
C ILE A 133 -1.65 24.11 -7.15
N VAL A 134 -2.67 23.32 -6.80
CA VAL A 134 -2.53 21.86 -6.63
C VAL A 134 -2.13 21.23 -7.96
N VAL A 135 -2.74 21.65 -9.06
CA VAL A 135 -2.40 21.19 -10.42
C VAL A 135 -0.96 21.54 -10.77
N TRP A 136 -0.53 22.77 -10.50
CA TRP A 136 0.84 23.21 -10.74
C TRP A 136 1.86 22.36 -9.96
N ILE A 137 1.63 22.13 -8.66
CA ILE A 137 2.53 21.33 -7.82
C ILE A 137 2.63 19.90 -8.37
N TYR A 138 1.49 19.22 -8.57
CA TYR A 138 1.58 17.82 -9.01
C TYR A 138 2.09 17.66 -10.44
N THR A 139 1.85 18.63 -11.31
CA THR A 139 2.38 18.61 -12.69
C THR A 139 3.89 18.81 -12.68
N THR A 140 4.39 19.72 -11.85
CA THR A 140 5.82 19.95 -11.67
C THR A 140 6.51 18.69 -11.12
N LEU A 141 5.95 18.06 -10.08
CA LEU A 141 6.50 16.81 -9.55
C LEU A 141 6.47 15.67 -10.58
N SER A 142 5.41 15.59 -11.39
CA SER A 142 5.28 14.56 -12.43
C SER A 142 6.19 14.75 -13.63
N SER A 143 6.80 15.93 -13.81
CA SER A 143 7.79 16.15 -14.87
C SER A 143 9.12 15.46 -14.60
N ILE A 144 9.36 15.09 -13.34
CA ILE A 144 10.57 14.36 -12.92
C ILE A 144 10.27 12.85 -12.99
N PRO A 145 11.18 12.03 -13.56
CA PRO A 145 11.03 10.58 -13.54
C PRO A 145 10.87 10.08 -12.09
N TYR A 146 9.83 9.29 -11.83
CA TYR A 146 9.40 8.85 -10.50
C TYR A 146 10.54 8.29 -9.63
N ILE A 147 11.37 7.42 -10.21
CA ILE A 147 12.51 6.80 -9.49
C ILE A 147 13.51 7.84 -9.04
N LEU A 148 13.83 8.82 -9.90
CA LEU A 148 14.77 9.89 -9.56
C LEU A 148 14.22 10.81 -8.48
N LEU A 149 12.91 11.07 -8.51
CA LEU A 149 12.25 11.88 -7.49
C LEU A 149 12.31 11.20 -6.12
N ILE A 150 11.97 9.91 -6.04
CA ILE A 150 12.07 9.15 -4.78
C ILE A 150 13.50 9.11 -4.28
N LEU A 151 14.47 8.86 -5.17
CA LEU A 151 15.89 8.80 -4.85
C LEU A 151 16.35 10.13 -4.23
N ALA A 152 16.02 11.25 -4.86
CA ALA A 152 16.34 12.60 -4.36
C ALA A 152 15.77 12.84 -2.96
N PHE A 153 14.47 12.50 -2.74
CA PHE A 153 13.83 12.62 -1.43
C PHE A 153 14.49 11.70 -0.39
N ALA A 154 14.80 10.45 -0.75
CA ALA A 154 15.47 9.53 0.16
C ALA A 154 16.86 10.05 0.59
N LEU A 155 17.63 10.61 -0.34
CA LEU A 155 18.93 11.22 -0.04
C LEU A 155 18.80 12.46 0.86
N VAL A 156 17.84 13.33 0.57
CA VAL A 156 17.59 14.55 1.35
C VAL A 156 17.12 14.24 2.78
N LEU A 157 16.30 13.21 2.96
CA LEU A 157 15.75 12.81 4.26
C LEU A 157 16.74 12.01 5.10
N ARG A 158 17.70 11.35 4.48
CA ARG A 158 18.64 10.45 5.16
C ARG A 158 19.46 11.17 6.22
N GLY A 159 19.42 10.63 7.45
CA GLY A 159 20.18 11.16 8.59
C GLY A 159 19.68 12.47 9.17
N LYS A 160 18.53 12.98 8.70
CA LYS A 160 17.91 14.16 9.33
C LYS A 160 17.16 13.76 10.59
N THR A 161 17.11 14.69 11.53
CA THR A 161 16.30 14.61 12.75
C THR A 161 15.17 15.61 12.65
N LEU A 162 13.93 15.16 12.87
CA LEU A 162 12.77 16.05 13.00
C LEU A 162 12.57 16.35 14.48
N ASN A 163 12.79 17.60 14.86
CA ASN A 163 12.51 18.10 16.21
C ASN A 163 11.02 18.45 16.31
N LEU A 164 10.24 17.57 16.94
CA LEU A 164 8.80 17.74 17.18
C LEU A 164 8.52 18.12 18.66
N ASN A 165 9.46 18.76 19.32
CA ASN A 165 9.33 19.13 20.73
C ASN A 165 8.10 20.01 21.05
N TRP A 166 7.62 20.80 20.06
CA TRP A 166 6.41 21.61 20.17
C TRP A 166 5.12 20.77 20.30
N SER A 167 5.12 19.50 19.85
CA SER A 167 3.98 18.57 19.95
C SER A 167 4.15 17.54 21.07
N GLY A 168 5.23 17.59 21.86
CA GLY A 168 5.54 16.58 22.89
C GLY A 168 6.03 15.23 22.36
N LEU A 169 6.21 15.11 21.04
CA LEU A 169 6.65 13.86 20.37
C LEU A 169 8.18 13.67 20.36
N GLY A 170 8.96 14.63 20.89
CA GLY A 170 10.41 14.52 20.96
C GLY A 170 11.12 14.66 19.60
N THR A 171 12.32 14.10 19.51
CA THR A 171 13.12 14.09 18.27
C THR A 171 12.96 12.75 17.57
N ILE A 172 12.49 12.76 16.32
CA ILE A 172 12.41 11.57 15.47
C ILE A 172 13.62 11.58 14.53
N SER A 173 14.50 10.59 14.65
CA SER A 173 15.59 10.41 13.69
C SER A 173 15.07 9.72 12.43
N LEU A 174 15.28 10.39 11.28
CA LEU A 174 14.95 9.82 9.98
C LEU A 174 16.10 8.92 9.51
N SER A 175 16.04 7.66 9.88
CA SER A 175 17.04 6.66 9.50
C SER A 175 16.37 5.32 9.13
N GLY A 176 17.03 4.57 8.26
CA GLY A 176 16.55 3.24 7.87
C GLY A 176 15.16 3.25 7.23
N ILE A 177 14.25 2.43 7.76
CA ILE A 177 12.90 2.22 7.25
C ILE A 177 12.10 3.53 7.12
N SER A 178 12.28 4.46 8.11
CA SER A 178 11.52 5.71 8.14
C SER A 178 11.85 6.64 6.96
N THR A 179 13.11 6.72 6.58
CA THR A 179 13.53 7.49 5.39
C THR A 179 12.87 6.97 4.13
N VAL A 180 12.82 5.65 3.96
CA VAL A 180 12.31 5.00 2.75
C VAL A 180 10.81 5.22 2.59
N TYR A 181 9.99 4.93 3.62
CA TYR A 181 8.55 5.11 3.49
C TYR A 181 8.13 6.57 3.38
N LEU A 182 8.87 7.51 4.01
CA LEU A 182 8.62 8.95 3.85
C LEU A 182 8.96 9.42 2.43
N ALA A 183 10.11 9.01 1.89
CA ALA A 183 10.50 9.37 0.53
C ALA A 183 9.44 8.90 -0.50
N ILE A 184 9.00 7.64 -0.39
CA ILE A 184 7.96 7.07 -1.26
C ILE A 184 6.62 7.78 -1.04
N GLY A 185 6.17 7.92 0.20
CA GLY A 185 4.85 8.48 0.52
C GLY A 185 4.70 9.95 0.13
N LEU A 186 5.76 10.77 0.38
CA LEU A 186 5.78 12.19 0.04
C LEU A 186 5.88 12.49 -1.47
N THR A 187 6.26 11.50 -2.27
CA THR A 187 6.36 11.66 -3.73
C THR A 187 5.19 11.03 -4.48
N SER A 188 4.52 10.04 -3.89
CA SER A 188 3.53 9.19 -4.58
C SER A 188 2.07 9.65 -4.43
N TRP A 189 1.80 10.76 -3.75
CA TRP A 189 0.44 11.28 -3.52
C TRP A 189 -0.23 11.84 -4.78
N VAL A 190 0.56 12.15 -5.80
CA VAL A 190 0.11 12.86 -7.02
C VAL A 190 -1.04 12.14 -7.73
N ASP A 191 -0.90 10.84 -7.96
CA ASP A 191 -1.90 10.10 -8.74
C ASP A 191 -3.21 9.91 -7.99
N ILE A 192 -3.17 9.69 -6.67
CA ILE A 192 -4.40 9.62 -5.87
C ILE A 192 -5.06 11.01 -5.79
N CYS A 193 -4.27 12.07 -5.74
CA CYS A 193 -4.78 13.44 -5.79
C CYS A 193 -5.53 13.70 -7.10
N ARG A 194 -4.96 13.33 -8.25
CA ARG A 194 -5.62 13.45 -9.56
C ARG A 194 -6.92 12.67 -9.63
N LEU A 195 -6.91 11.42 -9.16
CA LEU A 195 -8.10 10.56 -9.15
C LEU A 195 -9.22 11.17 -8.30
N ILE A 196 -8.91 11.54 -7.05
CA ILE A 196 -9.90 12.11 -6.12
C ILE A 196 -10.41 13.46 -6.62
N ARG A 197 -9.52 14.32 -7.17
CA ARG A 197 -9.92 15.60 -7.78
C ARG A 197 -10.96 15.38 -8.87
N ALA A 198 -10.72 14.46 -9.80
CA ALA A 198 -11.63 14.18 -10.91
C ALA A 198 -13.01 13.69 -10.42
N GLU A 199 -13.04 12.77 -9.46
CA GLU A 199 -14.30 12.24 -8.92
C GLU A 199 -15.04 13.27 -8.07
N VAL A 200 -14.35 14.08 -7.28
CA VAL A 200 -14.97 15.16 -6.50
C VAL A 200 -15.59 16.20 -7.42
N MET A 201 -14.93 16.57 -8.51
CA MET A 201 -15.49 17.48 -9.53
C MET A 201 -16.80 16.96 -10.12
N LYS A 202 -16.88 15.66 -10.39
CA LYS A 202 -18.08 14.98 -10.90
C LYS A 202 -19.19 14.90 -9.85
N HIS A 203 -18.84 14.51 -8.62
CA HIS A 203 -19.81 14.41 -7.53
C HIS A 203 -20.36 15.77 -7.08
N LYS A 204 -19.60 16.85 -7.18
CA LYS A 204 -20.04 18.21 -6.85
C LYS A 204 -21.29 18.65 -7.64
N GLN A 205 -21.49 18.09 -8.84
CA GLN A 205 -22.63 18.41 -9.72
C GLN A 205 -23.87 17.52 -9.43
N ARG A 206 -23.80 16.60 -8.48
CA ARG A 206 -24.91 15.70 -8.16
C ARG A 206 -25.95 16.39 -7.27
N GLU A 207 -27.21 16.00 -7.46
CA GLU A 207 -28.38 16.57 -6.76
C GLU A 207 -28.25 16.59 -5.24
N TYR A 208 -27.69 15.51 -4.64
CA TYR A 208 -27.51 15.44 -3.20
C TYR A 208 -26.53 16.48 -2.65
N ILE A 209 -25.53 16.91 -3.43
CA ILE A 209 -24.61 18.00 -3.05
C ILE A 209 -25.29 19.34 -3.22
N LEU A 210 -26.05 19.53 -4.31
CA LEU A 210 -26.82 20.76 -4.53
C LEU A 210 -27.87 20.94 -3.42
N ALA A 211 -28.54 19.88 -2.99
CA ALA A 211 -29.45 19.92 -1.86
C ALA A 211 -28.71 20.31 -0.56
N ALA A 212 -27.53 19.70 -0.27
CA ALA A 212 -26.76 20.07 0.90
C ALA A 212 -26.32 21.55 0.90
N LEU A 213 -25.97 22.10 -0.28
CA LEU A 213 -25.67 23.51 -0.45
C LEU A 213 -26.90 24.40 -0.18
N SER A 214 -28.09 24.02 -0.68
CA SER A 214 -29.34 24.74 -0.44
C SER A 214 -29.74 24.75 1.02
N TYR A 215 -29.38 23.72 1.79
CA TYR A 215 -29.56 23.68 3.25
C TYR A 215 -28.47 24.43 4.04
N GLY A 216 -27.57 25.16 3.36
CA GLY A 216 -26.54 25.97 4.01
C GLY A 216 -25.40 25.17 4.65
N CYS A 217 -25.15 23.93 4.21
CA CYS A 217 -24.02 23.16 4.71
C CYS A 217 -22.67 23.81 4.37
N SER A 218 -21.78 23.91 5.33
CA SER A 218 -20.42 24.45 5.15
C SER A 218 -19.61 23.56 4.20
N SER A 219 -18.67 24.15 3.46
CA SER A 219 -17.80 23.45 2.51
C SER A 219 -17.04 22.29 3.15
N SER A 220 -16.49 22.46 4.37
CA SER A 220 -15.83 21.37 5.09
C SER A 220 -16.80 20.22 5.37
N ARG A 221 -18.04 20.50 5.78
CA ARG A 221 -19.03 19.45 6.02
C ARG A 221 -19.38 18.70 4.74
N ILE A 222 -19.48 19.42 3.62
CA ILE A 222 -19.74 18.80 2.31
C ILE A 222 -18.58 17.89 1.91
N ILE A 223 -17.33 18.35 2.04
CA ILE A 223 -16.15 17.56 1.67
C ILE A 223 -16.06 16.30 2.55
N PHE A 224 -16.02 16.46 3.88
CA PHE A 224 -15.72 15.34 4.78
C PHE A 224 -16.92 14.40 5.01
N ARG A 225 -18.16 14.90 4.98
CA ARG A 225 -19.36 14.10 5.30
C ARG A 225 -20.12 13.60 4.07
N HIS A 226 -19.94 14.24 2.91
CA HIS A 226 -20.67 13.86 1.70
C HIS A 226 -19.74 13.41 0.58
N LEU A 227 -18.67 14.14 0.26
CA LEU A 227 -17.81 13.81 -0.88
C LEU A 227 -16.84 12.66 -0.57
N ILE A 228 -16.00 12.78 0.46
CA ILE A 228 -14.99 11.76 0.80
C ILE A 228 -15.63 10.39 1.04
N PRO A 229 -16.72 10.23 1.82
CA PRO A 229 -17.35 8.92 1.99
C PRO A 229 -17.89 8.30 0.70
N ASN A 230 -18.38 9.13 -0.23
CA ASN A 230 -18.87 8.64 -1.53
C ASN A 230 -17.75 8.18 -2.48
N VAL A 231 -16.54 8.74 -2.36
CA VAL A 231 -15.37 8.33 -3.14
C VAL A 231 -14.46 7.35 -2.39
N PHE A 232 -14.85 6.92 -1.17
CA PHE A 232 -14.03 6.09 -0.30
C PHE A 232 -13.68 4.73 -0.93
N HIS A 233 -14.58 4.17 -1.72
CA HIS A 233 -14.31 2.94 -2.48
C HIS A 233 -13.11 3.10 -3.43
N LEU A 234 -12.91 4.26 -4.05
CA LEU A 234 -11.75 4.54 -4.91
C LEU A 234 -10.46 4.64 -4.11
N ILE A 235 -10.52 5.14 -2.86
CA ILE A 235 -9.36 5.18 -1.97
C ILE A 235 -8.90 3.76 -1.65
N ILE A 236 -9.84 2.86 -1.32
CA ILE A 236 -9.54 1.45 -1.03
C ILE A 236 -8.93 0.74 -2.25
N ILE A 237 -9.53 0.92 -3.42
CA ILE A 237 -9.02 0.35 -4.68
C ILE A 237 -7.61 0.87 -4.96
N SER A 238 -7.41 2.20 -4.86
CA SER A 238 -6.10 2.83 -5.08
C SER A 238 -5.06 2.34 -4.07
N PHE A 239 -5.41 2.16 -2.80
CA PHE A 239 -4.53 1.58 -1.79
C PHE A 239 -4.05 0.19 -2.21
N SER A 240 -4.97 -0.70 -2.58
CA SER A 240 -4.64 -2.08 -2.94
C SER A 240 -3.72 -2.17 -4.16
N LEU A 241 -4.06 -1.46 -5.24
CA LEU A 241 -3.29 -1.50 -6.49
C LEU A 241 -1.91 -0.84 -6.37
N ARG A 242 -1.79 0.25 -5.59
CA ARG A 242 -0.52 0.97 -5.41
C ARG A 242 0.43 0.31 -4.43
N PHE A 243 -0.10 -0.50 -3.52
CA PHE A 243 0.70 -1.19 -2.52
C PHE A 243 1.82 -2.02 -3.16
N VAL A 244 1.52 -2.70 -4.28
CA VAL A 244 2.52 -3.45 -5.07
C VAL A 244 3.63 -2.53 -5.60
N GLY A 245 3.25 -1.37 -6.14
CA GLY A 245 4.22 -0.38 -6.63
C GLY A 245 5.13 0.15 -5.51
N PHE A 246 4.62 0.28 -4.29
CA PHE A 246 5.43 0.72 -3.14
C PHE A 246 6.39 -0.36 -2.64
N ILE A 247 6.01 -1.64 -2.70
CA ILE A 247 6.96 -2.75 -2.47
C ILE A 247 8.09 -2.68 -3.51
N GLN A 248 7.75 -2.50 -4.79
CA GLN A 248 8.76 -2.38 -5.85
C GLN A 248 9.67 -1.17 -5.66
N ALA A 249 9.12 -0.01 -5.25
CA ALA A 249 9.90 1.18 -4.96
C ALA A 249 10.87 0.97 -3.79
N GLU A 250 10.43 0.28 -2.72
CA GLU A 250 11.30 -0.11 -1.60
C GLU A 250 12.45 -1.00 -2.08
N VAL A 251 12.13 -2.03 -2.87
CA VAL A 251 13.13 -2.95 -3.43
C VAL A 251 14.18 -2.20 -4.25
N ILE A 252 13.75 -1.27 -5.10
CA ILE A 252 14.67 -0.45 -5.91
C ILE A 252 15.56 0.43 -5.02
N LEU A 253 15.01 1.11 -4.02
CA LEU A 253 15.77 1.95 -3.10
C LEU A 253 16.77 1.12 -2.29
N SER A 254 16.35 -0.04 -1.80
CA SER A 254 17.20 -0.97 -1.05
C SER A 254 18.32 -1.53 -1.94
N PHE A 255 18.03 -1.88 -3.20
CA PHE A 255 19.00 -2.31 -4.19
C PHE A 255 20.03 -1.20 -4.50
N LEU A 256 19.62 0.07 -4.46
CA LEU A 256 20.51 1.23 -4.64
C LEU A 256 21.26 1.63 -3.35
N GLY A 257 21.17 0.83 -2.27
CA GLY A 257 21.88 1.06 -1.01
C GLY A 257 21.26 2.14 -0.11
N LEU A 258 20.03 2.59 -0.41
CA LEU A 258 19.27 3.57 0.39
C LEU A 258 18.25 2.91 1.32
N GLY A 259 18.13 1.58 1.31
CA GLY A 259 17.26 0.82 2.18
C GLY A 259 17.72 0.76 3.64
N GLU A 260 17.00 -0.05 4.41
CA GLU A 260 17.36 -0.39 5.79
C GLU A 260 18.67 -1.20 5.82
N LYS A 261 19.59 -0.80 6.70
CA LYS A 261 20.89 -1.48 6.82
C LYS A 261 20.97 -2.47 7.99
N ASN A 262 20.15 -2.24 9.01
CA ASN A 262 20.20 -3.02 10.26
C ASN A 262 19.29 -4.25 10.23
N SER A 263 18.47 -4.40 9.20
CA SER A 263 17.53 -5.51 9.04
C SER A 263 17.47 -5.94 7.57
N PRO A 264 17.31 -7.23 7.29
CA PRO A 264 17.16 -7.69 5.93
C PRO A 264 15.85 -7.15 5.34
N SER A 265 15.91 -6.72 4.08
CA SER A 265 14.75 -6.51 3.22
C SER A 265 14.93 -7.36 1.96
N TRP A 266 13.86 -7.59 1.22
CA TRP A 266 13.98 -8.35 -0.03
C TRP A 266 14.87 -7.64 -1.05
N GLY A 267 14.83 -6.30 -1.10
CA GLY A 267 15.71 -5.50 -1.96
C GLY A 267 17.19 -5.62 -1.57
N ALA A 268 17.50 -5.58 -0.27
CA ALA A 268 18.86 -5.78 0.22
C ALA A 268 19.38 -7.20 -0.04
N MET A 269 18.51 -8.23 0.02
CA MET A 269 18.86 -9.60 -0.34
C MET A 269 19.20 -9.72 -1.84
N ILE A 270 18.42 -9.07 -2.71
CA ILE A 270 18.70 -9.04 -4.16
C ILE A 270 20.02 -8.32 -4.44
N ASP A 271 20.29 -7.20 -3.76
CA ASP A 271 21.53 -6.45 -3.90
C ASP A 271 22.76 -7.29 -3.51
N ALA A 272 22.67 -7.98 -2.37
CA ALA A 272 23.73 -8.90 -1.93
C ALA A 272 23.92 -10.07 -2.91
N ALA A 273 22.85 -10.71 -3.33
CA ALA A 273 22.87 -11.90 -4.17
C ALA A 273 23.32 -11.64 -5.61
N ARG A 274 23.21 -10.41 -6.13
CA ARG A 274 23.62 -10.08 -7.54
C ARG A 274 25.07 -10.38 -7.84
N LEU A 275 25.95 -10.23 -6.84
CA LEU A 275 27.40 -10.48 -6.97
C LEU A 275 27.75 -11.97 -6.84
N ASP A 276 26.84 -12.76 -6.29
CA ASP A 276 27.02 -14.17 -6.04
C ASP A 276 26.38 -15.06 -7.12
N LEU A 277 25.43 -14.51 -7.88
CA LEU A 277 24.77 -15.20 -8.98
C LEU A 277 25.73 -15.72 -10.06
N PRO A 278 26.73 -14.92 -10.53
CA PRO A 278 27.72 -15.41 -11.50
C PRO A 278 28.59 -16.54 -10.97
N LYS A 279 28.73 -16.68 -9.63
CA LYS A 279 29.48 -17.76 -8.98
C LYS A 279 28.65 -19.04 -8.82
N GLY A 280 27.36 -19.02 -9.26
CA GLY A 280 26.44 -20.14 -9.16
C GLY A 280 25.61 -20.20 -7.87
N TYR A 281 25.63 -19.18 -7.03
CA TYR A 281 24.86 -19.11 -5.77
C TYR A 281 23.52 -18.40 -5.99
N TRP A 282 22.55 -19.07 -6.57
CA TRP A 282 21.28 -18.51 -7.05
C TRP A 282 20.15 -18.46 -6.01
N TRP A 283 20.24 -19.20 -4.92
CA TRP A 283 19.12 -19.45 -3.99
C TRP A 283 18.67 -18.21 -3.21
N GLU A 284 19.57 -17.33 -2.78
CA GLU A 284 19.18 -16.11 -2.07
C GLU A 284 18.39 -15.16 -2.98
N MET A 285 18.85 -14.95 -4.22
CA MET A 285 18.14 -14.14 -5.19
C MET A 285 16.76 -14.73 -5.51
N THR A 286 16.68 -16.04 -5.74
CA THR A 286 15.44 -16.74 -6.06
C THR A 286 14.45 -16.65 -4.90
N ALA A 287 14.92 -16.82 -3.65
CA ALA A 287 14.08 -16.72 -2.46
C ALA A 287 13.44 -15.34 -2.31
N ALA A 288 14.24 -14.27 -2.43
CA ALA A 288 13.73 -12.90 -2.34
C ALA A 288 12.77 -12.58 -3.49
N THR A 289 13.13 -12.94 -4.73
CA THR A 289 12.30 -12.71 -5.90
C THR A 289 10.98 -13.49 -5.83
N ALA A 290 11.01 -14.75 -5.39
CA ALA A 290 9.81 -15.57 -5.21
C ALA A 290 8.87 -14.98 -4.14
N ALA A 291 9.40 -14.47 -3.03
CA ALA A 291 8.61 -13.81 -1.99
C ALA A 291 7.93 -12.55 -2.52
N ILE A 292 8.64 -11.68 -3.25
CA ILE A 292 8.07 -10.49 -3.89
C ILE A 292 7.02 -10.87 -4.92
N PHE A 293 7.32 -11.85 -5.77
CA PHE A 293 6.39 -12.31 -6.80
C PHE A 293 5.08 -12.82 -6.20
N LEU A 294 5.15 -13.66 -5.16
CA LEU A 294 3.99 -14.26 -4.52
C LEU A 294 3.07 -13.20 -3.90
N ILE A 295 3.61 -12.27 -3.14
CA ILE A 295 2.80 -11.19 -2.53
C ILE A 295 2.27 -10.22 -3.57
N SER A 296 3.06 -9.86 -4.58
CA SER A 296 2.63 -8.96 -5.67
C SER A 296 1.52 -9.57 -6.50
N LEU A 297 1.63 -10.85 -6.85
CA LEU A 297 0.58 -11.60 -7.56
C LEU A 297 -0.71 -11.66 -6.74
N ALA A 298 -0.60 -11.98 -5.44
CA ALA A 298 -1.75 -12.04 -4.55
C ALA A 298 -2.45 -10.68 -4.41
N LEU A 299 -1.69 -9.61 -4.24
CA LEU A 299 -2.23 -8.25 -4.14
C LEU A 299 -2.87 -7.76 -5.43
N ASN A 300 -2.30 -8.07 -6.59
CA ASN A 300 -2.90 -7.70 -7.88
C ASN A 300 -4.23 -8.44 -8.11
N ILE A 301 -4.26 -9.78 -7.94
CA ILE A 301 -5.50 -10.56 -8.11
C ILE A 301 -6.58 -10.09 -7.11
N PHE A 302 -6.20 -9.85 -5.86
CA PHE A 302 -7.12 -9.36 -4.85
C PHE A 302 -7.60 -7.94 -5.17
N GLY A 303 -6.70 -7.05 -5.59
CA GLY A 303 -7.00 -5.66 -5.95
C GLY A 303 -7.96 -5.55 -7.14
N ASP A 304 -7.77 -6.35 -8.16
CA ASP A 304 -8.66 -6.40 -9.33
C ASP A 304 -10.05 -6.91 -8.91
N ALA A 305 -10.13 -8.01 -8.17
CA ALA A 305 -11.40 -8.53 -7.67
C ALA A 305 -12.11 -7.55 -6.71
N LEU A 306 -11.36 -6.82 -5.91
CA LEU A 306 -11.87 -5.76 -5.05
C LEU A 306 -12.44 -4.59 -5.87
N ARG A 307 -11.75 -4.18 -6.92
CA ARG A 307 -12.20 -3.16 -7.86
C ARG A 307 -13.52 -3.58 -8.52
N ASP A 308 -13.59 -4.80 -9.06
CA ASP A 308 -14.79 -5.31 -9.73
C ASP A 308 -15.98 -5.41 -8.76
N SER A 309 -15.74 -5.81 -7.52
CA SER A 309 -16.79 -5.94 -6.50
C SER A 309 -17.29 -4.58 -5.97
N LEU A 310 -16.44 -3.54 -6.04
CA LEU A 310 -16.76 -2.18 -5.60
C LEU A 310 -17.21 -1.26 -6.75
N ASP A 311 -17.20 -1.70 -8.02
CA ASP A 311 -17.70 -0.88 -9.14
C ASP A 311 -19.24 -0.90 -9.17
N PRO A 312 -19.90 0.26 -8.94
CA PRO A 312 -21.36 0.33 -8.97
C PRO A 312 -21.95 0.04 -10.35
N LYS A 313 -21.20 0.20 -11.43
CA LYS A 313 -21.69 0.01 -12.81
C LYS A 313 -21.91 -1.45 -13.16
N LEU A 314 -21.16 -2.37 -12.54
CA LEU A 314 -21.31 -3.81 -12.77
C LEU A 314 -22.53 -4.42 -12.05
N LYS A 315 -23.23 -3.64 -11.22
CA LYS A 315 -24.41 -4.10 -10.45
C LYS A 315 -25.75 -3.85 -11.16
N VAL A 316 -25.73 -3.20 -12.32
CA VAL A 316 -26.94 -2.82 -13.07
C VAL A 316 -27.26 -3.84 -14.18
N GLN A 317 -26.48 -4.87 -14.33
CA GLN A 317 -26.73 -6.04 -15.18
C GLN A 317 -27.09 -7.23 -14.30
#